data_7ad61125a1aa22d22cc1d03f72d7a31a
#
_entry.id   7ad61125a1aa22d22cc1d03f72d7a31a
#
_cell.length_a   1.000
_cell.length_b   1.000
_cell.length_c   1.000
_cell.angle_alpha   90.00
_cell.angle_beta   90.00
_cell.angle_gamma   90.00
#
_symmetry.space_group_name_H-M   'P 1'
#
loop_
_entity.id
_entity.type
_entity.pdbx_description
1 polymer ?
#
loop_
_entity_poly.entity_id
_entity_poly.type
_entity_poly.pdbx_seq_one_letter_code
_entity_poly.pdbx_strand_id
1 'polypeptide(L)'
;MGGVKLKLLSFINQLGMLGAFIRGARVLAYWFNYGRIAKRILGPIEDRLPKENPFLFVSYFPNIDMEAEQQGKFRNKYGTPIQDKLYELNIPITWLMILVPYNGHNLESAIKLAKRLSDNGEKILVMGEFVSIRLLLKGTLWWLFQVAKGVGFYYFTDKKILTRHLTSQECLPYVKYLWQHSFVGLSCVAGIIDYLLYRNVFKSIPKIGDCLYYCEMQAWEKALNAAKKIESPATRTLGFQHTVVERNHYKYFYHRDDVRQCNKPTDMPLPDLLISNGRFTHSLLNEIQYSNLCQAEAVRQLYLSNILDKEYVKSSSRPILLVVGVLGQHETMSLISMVYRAFPVANQFDIWFKGYPCTPLESIFAD
;
A
#
# COMPACT_ATOMS: atom_id res chain seq x y z
N MET A 1 12.93 -22.21 12.32
CA MET A 1 13.45 -20.81 12.31
C MET A 1 12.45 -19.73 12.76
N GLY A 2 11.14 -19.97 12.73
CA GLY A 2 10.11 -18.98 13.10
C GLY A 2 10.09 -18.56 14.58
N GLY A 3 10.25 -19.49 15.51
CA GLY A 3 10.09 -19.21 16.95
C GLY A 3 11.13 -18.27 17.57
N VAL A 4 12.39 -18.33 17.13
CA VAL A 4 13.47 -17.44 17.62
C VAL A 4 13.24 -16.01 17.12
N LYS A 5 12.79 -15.87 15.87
CA LYS A 5 12.49 -14.56 15.25
C LYS A 5 11.31 -13.86 15.94
N LEU A 6 10.28 -14.62 16.32
CA LEU A 6 9.13 -14.11 17.07
C LEU A 6 9.51 -13.67 18.49
N LYS A 7 10.31 -14.46 19.21
CA LYS A 7 10.81 -14.09 20.55
C LYS A 7 11.68 -12.83 20.51
N LEU A 8 12.55 -12.69 19.52
CA LEU A 8 13.38 -11.49 19.35
C LEU A 8 12.52 -10.25 19.04
N LEU A 9 11.50 -10.37 18.21
CA LEU A 9 10.58 -9.27 17.92
C LEU A 9 9.78 -8.87 19.16
N SER A 10 9.30 -9.82 19.93
CA SER A 10 8.62 -9.57 21.21
C SER A 10 9.52 -8.82 22.19
N PHE A 11 10.78 -9.27 22.34
CA PHE A 11 11.76 -8.60 23.18
C PHE A 11 12.03 -7.15 22.73
N ILE A 12 12.24 -6.94 21.41
CA ILE A 12 12.44 -5.59 20.86
C ILE A 12 11.22 -4.69 21.13
N ASN A 13 10.00 -5.24 21.08
CA ASN A 13 8.80 -4.48 21.39
C ASN A 13 8.73 -4.02 22.85
N GLN A 14 9.31 -4.77 23.78
CA GLN A 14 9.40 -4.42 25.19
C GLN A 14 10.40 -3.29 25.49
N LEU A 15 11.36 -3.04 24.59
CA LEU A 15 12.42 -2.04 24.75
C LEU A 15 11.94 -0.57 24.53
N GLY A 16 10.66 -0.33 24.31
CA GLY A 16 10.09 1.02 24.16
C GLY A 16 10.77 1.83 23.05
N MET A 17 11.35 3.00 23.38
CA MET A 17 12.01 3.88 22.43
C MET A 17 13.22 3.24 21.75
N LEU A 18 14.03 2.47 22.49
CA LEU A 18 15.18 1.75 21.90
C LEU A 18 14.71 0.71 20.88
N GLY A 19 13.64 -0.02 21.19
CA GLY A 19 13.02 -0.95 20.25
C GLY A 19 12.47 -0.24 19.00
N ALA A 20 11.87 0.93 19.15
CA ALA A 20 11.43 1.75 18.03
C ALA A 20 12.61 2.18 17.15
N PHE A 21 13.72 2.61 17.76
CA PHE A 21 14.95 3.00 17.06
C PHE A 21 15.56 1.82 16.27
N ILE A 22 15.66 0.65 16.89
CA ILE A 22 16.14 -0.58 16.20
C ILE A 22 15.28 -0.91 14.99
N ARG A 23 13.94 -0.79 15.11
CA ARG A 23 13.03 -1.00 13.98
C ARG A 23 13.25 0.02 12.87
N GLY A 24 13.50 1.28 13.21
CA GLY A 24 13.85 2.33 12.24
C GLY A 24 15.16 2.02 11.50
N ALA A 25 16.21 1.63 12.21
CA ALA A 25 17.49 1.24 11.61
C ALA A 25 17.36 0.06 10.64
N ARG A 26 16.48 -0.90 10.94
CA ARG A 26 16.19 -2.04 10.04
C ARG A 26 15.57 -1.60 8.72
N VAL A 27 14.79 -0.53 8.70
CA VAL A 27 14.24 0.03 7.44
C VAL A 27 15.37 0.54 6.55
N LEU A 28 16.35 1.27 7.13
CA LEU A 28 17.52 1.73 6.37
C LEU A 28 18.34 0.57 5.81
N ALA A 29 18.58 -0.46 6.62
CA ALA A 29 19.28 -1.68 6.19
C ALA A 29 18.51 -2.42 5.07
N TYR A 30 17.19 -2.48 5.15
CA TYR A 30 16.34 -3.05 4.11
C TYR A 30 16.51 -2.28 2.80
N TRP A 31 16.40 -0.95 2.81
CA TRP A 31 16.53 -0.13 1.62
C TRP A 31 17.92 -0.17 1.01
N PHE A 32 18.97 -0.20 1.85
CA PHE A 32 20.34 -0.42 1.39
C PHE A 32 20.48 -1.74 0.63
N ASN A 33 19.99 -2.83 1.22
CA ASN A 33 20.03 -4.15 0.58
C ASN A 33 19.18 -4.19 -0.70
N TYR A 34 18.00 -3.58 -0.69
CA TYR A 34 17.13 -3.49 -1.85
C TYR A 34 17.82 -2.76 -2.99
N GLY A 35 18.40 -1.59 -2.74
CA GLY A 35 19.12 -0.85 -3.76
C GLY A 35 20.32 -1.62 -4.32
N ARG A 36 21.05 -2.34 -3.47
CA ARG A 36 22.16 -3.19 -3.89
C ARG A 36 21.71 -4.33 -4.81
N ILE A 37 20.64 -5.02 -4.44
CA ILE A 37 20.11 -6.15 -5.24
C ILE A 37 19.53 -5.63 -6.56
N ALA A 38 18.76 -4.55 -6.53
CA ALA A 38 18.17 -3.96 -7.72
C ALA A 38 19.24 -3.59 -8.76
N LYS A 39 20.28 -2.86 -8.35
CA LYS A 39 21.39 -2.47 -9.24
C LYS A 39 22.16 -3.65 -9.78
N ARG A 40 22.39 -4.69 -8.96
CA ARG A 40 23.09 -5.90 -9.40
C ARG A 40 22.32 -6.66 -10.49
N ILE A 41 20.98 -6.75 -10.36
CA ILE A 41 20.14 -7.55 -11.27
C ILE A 41 19.72 -6.77 -12.51
N LEU A 42 19.33 -5.49 -12.33
CA LEU A 42 18.73 -4.67 -13.37
C LEU A 42 19.74 -3.84 -14.16
N GLY A 43 20.94 -3.62 -13.60
CA GLY A 43 21.94 -2.74 -14.20
C GLY A 43 21.69 -1.25 -13.94
N PRO A 44 22.32 -0.35 -14.73
CA PRO A 44 22.13 1.08 -14.64
C PRO A 44 20.69 1.49 -14.96
N ILE A 45 20.12 2.41 -14.17
CA ILE A 45 18.75 2.86 -14.37
C ILE A 45 18.62 3.73 -15.63
N GLU A 46 19.67 4.42 -16.00
CA GLU A 46 19.71 5.39 -17.12
C GLU A 46 19.29 4.74 -18.44
N ASP A 47 19.64 3.47 -18.64
CA ASP A 47 19.29 2.69 -19.82
C ASP A 47 17.82 2.30 -19.90
N ARG A 48 17.11 2.41 -18.77
CA ARG A 48 15.74 1.94 -18.59
C ARG A 48 14.72 3.06 -18.41
N LEU A 49 15.20 4.28 -18.17
CA LEU A 49 14.32 5.44 -18.02
C LEU A 49 13.56 5.72 -19.34
N PRO A 50 12.27 6.10 -19.25
CA PRO A 50 11.50 6.49 -20.42
C PRO A 50 12.09 7.76 -21.05
N LYS A 51 12.22 7.77 -22.37
CA LYS A 51 12.75 8.93 -23.14
C LYS A 51 11.65 9.95 -23.47
N GLU A 52 10.41 9.52 -23.49
CA GLU A 52 9.23 10.32 -23.82
C GLU A 52 8.36 10.54 -22.58
N ASN A 53 7.38 11.43 -22.69
CA ASN A 53 6.43 11.72 -21.62
C ASN A 53 5.62 10.46 -21.22
N PRO A 54 5.99 9.72 -20.16
CA PRO A 54 5.28 8.52 -19.82
C PRO A 54 4.01 8.85 -19.03
N PHE A 55 3.01 7.98 -19.17
CA PHE A 55 2.01 7.79 -18.15
C PHE A 55 2.64 6.92 -17.05
N LEU A 56 2.89 7.49 -15.88
CA LEU A 56 3.48 6.75 -14.77
C LEU A 56 2.38 6.02 -13.99
N PHE A 57 2.49 4.70 -13.87
CA PHE A 57 1.55 3.91 -13.08
C PHE A 57 2.26 3.28 -11.88
N VAL A 58 1.95 3.74 -10.65
CA VAL A 58 2.52 3.21 -9.42
C VAL A 58 1.65 2.07 -8.89
N SER A 59 2.22 0.89 -8.74
CA SER A 59 1.49 -0.30 -8.31
C SER A 59 2.33 -1.22 -7.43
N TYR A 60 1.65 -2.07 -6.67
CA TYR A 60 2.31 -3.16 -5.95
C TYR A 60 2.72 -4.30 -6.90
N PHE A 61 3.88 -4.91 -6.62
CA PHE A 61 4.44 -5.99 -7.41
C PHE A 61 5.01 -7.10 -6.50
N PRO A 62 4.87 -8.38 -6.84
CA PRO A 62 4.23 -8.92 -8.03
C PRO A 62 2.71 -9.12 -7.82
N ASN A 63 1.93 -8.18 -8.30
CA ASN A 63 0.47 -8.29 -8.39
C ASN A 63 0.08 -8.45 -9.85
N ILE A 64 0.46 -9.58 -10.42
CA ILE A 64 0.41 -9.88 -11.84
C ILE A 64 -0.61 -10.98 -12.12
N ASP A 65 -1.23 -10.91 -13.29
CA ASP A 65 -2.00 -12.02 -13.86
C ASP A 65 -1.05 -13.16 -14.23
N MET A 66 -1.33 -14.37 -13.74
CA MET A 66 -0.43 -15.52 -13.88
C MET A 66 -0.33 -16.02 -15.34
N GLU A 67 -1.40 -15.93 -16.11
CA GLU A 67 -1.40 -16.34 -17.51
C GLU A 67 -0.57 -15.38 -18.35
N ALA A 68 -0.72 -14.09 -18.11
CA ALA A 68 0.09 -13.06 -18.75
C ALA A 68 1.56 -13.19 -18.37
N GLU A 69 1.88 -13.52 -17.12
CA GLU A 69 3.25 -13.76 -16.66
C GLU A 69 3.90 -14.92 -17.42
N GLN A 70 3.19 -16.03 -17.63
CA GLN A 70 3.67 -17.17 -18.39
C GLN A 70 3.99 -16.80 -19.86
N GLN A 71 3.25 -15.84 -20.41
CA GLN A 71 3.49 -15.27 -21.75
C GLN A 71 4.57 -14.19 -21.76
N GLY A 72 5.19 -13.90 -20.62
CA GLY A 72 6.22 -12.85 -20.48
C GLY A 72 5.69 -11.43 -20.56
N LYS A 73 4.39 -11.23 -20.29
CA LYS A 73 3.72 -9.92 -20.30
C LYS A 73 3.34 -9.50 -18.88
N PHE A 74 3.33 -8.19 -18.65
CA PHE A 74 2.80 -7.64 -17.40
C PHE A 74 1.32 -7.26 -17.57
N ARG A 75 0.46 -7.89 -16.80
CA ARG A 75 -0.94 -7.46 -16.63
C ARG A 75 -1.20 -7.24 -15.15
N ASN A 76 -1.58 -6.02 -14.80
CA ASN A 76 -1.91 -5.67 -13.42
C ASN A 76 -3.23 -6.30 -13.02
N LYS A 77 -3.22 -7.20 -12.04
CA LYS A 77 -4.40 -7.97 -11.62
C LYS A 77 -5.59 -7.09 -11.21
N TYR A 78 -5.35 -5.91 -10.64
CA TYR A 78 -6.43 -5.03 -10.17
C TYR A 78 -6.83 -3.96 -11.19
N GLY A 79 -5.96 -3.63 -12.11
CA GLY A 79 -6.14 -2.51 -13.04
C GLY A 79 -6.10 -2.91 -14.50
N THR A 80 -6.31 -4.19 -14.82
CA THR A 80 -6.34 -4.67 -16.19
C THR A 80 -7.22 -3.81 -17.11
N PRO A 81 -8.46 -3.44 -16.74
CA PRO A 81 -9.29 -2.60 -17.62
C PRO A 81 -8.72 -1.20 -17.86
N ILE A 82 -8.03 -0.62 -16.86
CA ILE A 82 -7.35 0.68 -17.04
C ILE A 82 -6.17 0.51 -17.97
N GLN A 83 -5.37 -0.54 -17.77
CA GLN A 83 -4.23 -0.86 -18.61
C GLN A 83 -4.64 -1.07 -20.06
N ASP A 84 -5.69 -1.87 -20.31
CA ASP A 84 -6.22 -2.14 -21.65
C ASP A 84 -6.67 -0.83 -22.32
N LYS A 85 -7.38 0.04 -21.58
CA LYS A 85 -7.84 1.32 -22.12
C LYS A 85 -6.70 2.27 -22.46
N LEU A 86 -5.63 2.30 -21.66
CA LEU A 86 -4.45 3.09 -21.97
C LEU A 86 -3.74 2.56 -23.23
N TYR A 87 -3.67 1.25 -23.41
CA TYR A 87 -3.12 0.64 -24.62
C TYR A 87 -3.96 0.93 -25.87
N GLU A 88 -5.30 0.84 -25.77
CA GLU A 88 -6.20 1.24 -26.88
C GLU A 88 -6.00 2.70 -27.30
N LEU A 89 -5.70 3.56 -26.35
CA LEU A 89 -5.42 4.98 -26.60
C LEU A 89 -3.96 5.25 -27.02
N ASN A 90 -3.15 4.22 -27.18
CA ASN A 90 -1.72 4.32 -27.50
C ASN A 90 -0.93 5.18 -26.49
N ILE A 91 -1.33 5.15 -25.22
CA ILE A 91 -0.64 5.87 -24.15
C ILE A 91 0.46 4.96 -23.58
N PRO A 92 1.75 5.34 -23.68
CA PRO A 92 2.86 4.53 -23.19
C PRO A 92 2.88 4.53 -21.65
N ILE A 93 2.74 3.34 -21.06
CA ILE A 93 2.76 3.16 -19.60
C ILE A 93 4.19 2.86 -19.16
N THR A 94 4.66 3.58 -18.14
CA THR A 94 5.83 3.20 -17.36
C THR A 94 5.35 2.79 -15.96
N TRP A 95 5.66 1.58 -15.59
CA TRP A 95 5.29 1.02 -14.29
C TRP A 95 6.35 1.34 -13.26
N LEU A 96 5.96 1.97 -12.14
CA LEU A 96 6.80 2.12 -10.95
C LEU A 96 6.32 1.14 -9.88
N MET A 97 7.14 0.14 -9.57
CA MET A 97 6.75 -1.00 -8.74
C MET A 97 7.21 -0.87 -7.31
N ILE A 98 6.23 -0.96 -6.39
CA ILE A 98 6.44 -1.12 -4.95
C ILE A 98 6.48 -2.62 -4.67
N LEU A 99 7.65 -3.16 -4.32
CA LEU A 99 7.76 -4.60 -4.08
C LEU A 99 7.15 -4.99 -2.74
N VAL A 100 6.29 -6.01 -2.77
CA VAL A 100 5.68 -6.62 -1.60
C VAL A 100 5.88 -8.13 -1.63
N PRO A 101 6.05 -8.80 -0.47
CA PRO A 101 6.06 -10.26 -0.42
C PRO A 101 4.68 -10.79 -0.84
N TYR A 102 4.63 -11.50 -1.95
CA TYR A 102 3.37 -12.05 -2.48
C TYR A 102 3.65 -13.29 -3.35
N ASN A 103 2.79 -14.29 -3.31
CA ASN A 103 2.87 -15.53 -4.12
C ASN A 103 4.24 -16.23 -4.03
N GLY A 104 4.84 -16.31 -2.84
CA GLY A 104 6.14 -16.95 -2.65
C GLY A 104 7.35 -16.14 -3.15
N HIS A 105 7.14 -14.98 -3.74
CA HIS A 105 8.24 -14.11 -4.16
C HIS A 105 8.88 -13.41 -2.95
N ASN A 106 10.19 -13.54 -2.86
CA ASN A 106 11.02 -12.68 -2.02
C ASN A 106 11.53 -11.49 -2.83
N LEU A 107 12.27 -10.59 -2.20
CA LEU A 107 12.79 -9.39 -2.83
C LEU A 107 13.60 -9.70 -4.12
N GLU A 108 14.50 -10.68 -4.07
CA GLU A 108 15.37 -11.01 -5.20
C GLU A 108 14.59 -11.66 -6.35
N SER A 109 13.71 -12.60 -6.06
CA SER A 109 12.88 -13.24 -7.10
C SER A 109 11.92 -12.28 -7.76
N ALA A 110 11.34 -11.32 -7.00
CA ALA A 110 10.50 -10.27 -7.57
C ALA A 110 11.29 -9.35 -8.52
N ILE A 111 12.52 -8.97 -8.16
CA ILE A 111 13.38 -8.15 -9.04
C ILE A 111 13.79 -8.94 -10.31
N LYS A 112 14.08 -10.23 -10.20
CA LYS A 112 14.36 -11.09 -11.36
C LYS A 112 13.15 -11.19 -12.29
N LEU A 113 11.95 -11.29 -11.73
CA LEU A 113 10.71 -11.25 -12.50
C LEU A 113 10.54 -9.90 -13.22
N ALA A 114 10.73 -8.79 -12.51
CA ALA A 114 10.68 -7.46 -13.13
C ALA A 114 11.68 -7.31 -14.27
N LYS A 115 12.90 -7.86 -14.12
CA LYS A 115 13.91 -7.91 -15.19
C LYS A 115 13.42 -8.70 -16.40
N ARG A 116 12.93 -9.93 -16.20
CA ARG A 116 12.41 -10.78 -17.27
C ARG A 116 11.32 -10.09 -18.08
N LEU A 117 10.37 -9.43 -17.40
CA LEU A 117 9.30 -8.68 -18.05
C LEU A 117 9.84 -7.46 -18.80
N SER A 118 10.84 -6.76 -18.25
CA SER A 118 11.50 -5.63 -18.93
C SER A 118 12.28 -6.09 -20.16
N ASP A 119 12.97 -7.22 -20.10
CA ASP A 119 13.68 -7.81 -21.23
C ASP A 119 12.70 -8.20 -22.38
N ASN A 120 11.43 -8.45 -22.04
CA ASN A 120 10.33 -8.69 -22.99
C ASN A 120 9.63 -7.40 -23.50
N GLY A 121 10.16 -6.24 -23.16
CA GLY A 121 9.67 -4.95 -23.68
C GLY A 121 8.74 -4.16 -22.75
N GLU A 122 8.41 -4.70 -21.56
CA GLU A 122 7.64 -3.96 -20.58
C GLU A 122 8.47 -2.86 -19.90
N LYS A 123 7.93 -1.67 -19.76
CA LYS A 123 8.64 -0.56 -19.09
C LYS A 123 8.39 -0.62 -17.59
N ILE A 124 9.17 -1.43 -16.88
CA ILE A 124 9.03 -1.64 -15.43
C ILE A 124 10.24 -1.07 -14.70
N LEU A 125 10.02 -0.15 -13.78
CA LEU A 125 10.98 0.40 -12.83
C LEU A 125 10.62 -0.09 -11.44
N VAL A 126 11.62 -0.39 -10.60
CA VAL A 126 11.40 -0.75 -9.20
C VAL A 126 11.99 0.32 -8.28
N MET A 127 11.35 0.58 -7.15
CA MET A 127 11.78 1.63 -6.20
C MET A 127 13.24 1.49 -5.76
N GLY A 128 13.78 0.26 -5.72
CA GLY A 128 15.18 -0.02 -5.35
C GLY A 128 16.21 0.60 -6.29
N GLU A 129 15.87 0.86 -7.56
CA GLU A 129 16.81 1.47 -8.54
C GLU A 129 17.14 2.92 -8.17
N PHE A 130 16.21 3.61 -7.51
CA PHE A 130 16.36 5.01 -7.09
C PHE A 130 17.10 5.18 -5.76
N VAL A 131 17.47 4.08 -5.09
CA VAL A 131 18.23 4.11 -3.84
C VAL A 131 19.69 4.49 -4.13
N SER A 132 20.21 5.47 -3.41
CA SER A 132 21.63 5.84 -3.41
C SER A 132 22.17 5.97 -1.99
N ILE A 133 23.47 5.82 -1.81
CA ILE A 133 24.13 6.02 -0.51
C ILE A 133 23.87 7.45 0.00
N ARG A 134 23.92 8.45 -0.91
CA ARG A 134 23.62 9.84 -0.56
C ARG A 134 22.19 10.02 -0.04
N LEU A 135 21.21 9.32 -0.65
CA LEU A 135 19.82 9.33 -0.19
C LEU A 135 19.70 8.73 1.22
N LEU A 136 20.34 7.58 1.45
CA LEU A 136 20.28 6.90 2.75
C LEU A 136 20.94 7.72 3.85
N LEU A 137 22.10 8.36 3.57
CA LEU A 137 22.75 9.28 4.52
C LEU A 137 21.86 10.46 4.84
N LYS A 138 21.27 11.10 3.83
CA LYS A 138 20.31 12.20 4.02
C LYS A 138 19.10 11.74 4.83
N GLY A 139 18.55 10.60 4.52
CA GLY A 139 17.43 9.99 5.26
C GLY A 139 17.77 9.72 6.71
N THR A 140 18.98 9.21 6.98
CA THR A 140 19.48 8.96 8.34
C THR A 140 19.61 10.26 9.13
N LEU A 141 20.17 11.32 8.54
CA LEU A 141 20.30 12.63 9.20
C LEU A 141 18.93 13.23 9.50
N TRP A 142 17.99 13.16 8.59
CA TRP A 142 16.63 13.62 8.82
C TRP A 142 15.93 12.81 9.92
N TRP A 143 16.13 11.49 9.92
CA TRP A 143 15.59 10.63 10.97
C TRP A 143 16.15 11.00 12.34
N LEU A 144 17.47 11.14 12.49
CA LEU A 144 18.10 11.55 13.75
C LEU A 144 17.57 12.89 14.24
N PHE A 145 17.34 13.84 13.34
CA PHE A 145 16.71 15.11 13.66
C PHE A 145 15.26 14.94 14.17
N GLN A 146 14.46 14.07 13.54
CA GLN A 146 13.11 13.76 14.02
C GLN A 146 13.14 13.03 15.37
N VAL A 147 14.09 12.14 15.59
CA VAL A 147 14.31 11.49 16.89
C VAL A 147 14.57 12.55 17.97
N ALA A 148 15.48 13.47 17.73
CA ALA A 148 15.80 14.54 18.68
C ALA A 148 14.56 15.41 18.99
N LYS A 149 13.78 15.78 17.96
CA LYS A 149 12.51 16.52 18.14
C LYS A 149 11.48 15.69 18.93
N GLY A 150 11.31 14.43 18.59
CA GLY A 150 10.33 13.53 19.24
C GLY A 150 10.68 13.30 20.72
N VAL A 151 11.95 13.11 21.01
CA VAL A 151 12.46 12.99 22.40
C VAL A 151 12.25 14.30 23.15
N GLY A 152 12.68 15.43 22.59
CA GLY A 152 12.49 16.75 23.17
C GLY A 152 11.01 17.02 23.50
N PHE A 153 10.13 16.81 22.53
CA PHE A 153 8.70 16.99 22.72
C PHE A 153 8.14 16.06 23.82
N TYR A 154 8.56 14.80 23.87
CA TYR A 154 8.10 13.84 24.89
C TYR A 154 8.45 14.26 26.30
N TYR A 155 9.63 14.85 26.52
CA TYR A 155 10.08 15.27 27.84
C TYR A 155 9.61 16.67 28.23
N PHE A 156 9.49 17.59 27.26
CA PHE A 156 9.20 19.01 27.52
C PHE A 156 7.72 19.38 27.31
N THR A 157 6.93 18.52 26.66
CA THR A 157 5.49 18.79 26.51
C THR A 157 4.75 18.30 27.75
N ASP A 158 3.92 19.20 28.31
CA ASP A 158 3.06 18.86 29.43
C ASP A 158 2.19 17.65 29.05
N LYS A 159 2.27 16.58 29.88
CA LYS A 159 1.44 15.38 29.70
C LYS A 159 -0.05 15.72 29.65
N LYS A 160 -0.49 16.80 30.30
CA LYS A 160 -1.85 17.31 30.21
C LYS A 160 -2.25 17.73 28.81
N ILE A 161 -1.33 18.22 27.96
CA ILE A 161 -1.64 18.58 26.57
C ILE A 161 -1.93 17.32 25.75
N LEU A 162 -1.12 16.27 25.92
CA LEU A 162 -1.32 14.99 25.23
C LEU A 162 -2.62 14.28 25.66
N THR A 163 -3.02 14.46 26.93
CA THR A 163 -4.20 13.80 27.48
C THR A 163 -5.47 14.64 27.43
N ARG A 164 -5.34 15.96 27.16
CA ARG A 164 -6.47 16.91 27.17
C ARG A 164 -7.58 16.56 26.18
N HIS A 165 -7.23 15.88 25.11
CA HIS A 165 -8.15 15.46 24.04
C HIS A 165 -8.44 13.96 24.05
N LEU A 166 -7.88 13.20 25.00
CA LEU A 166 -8.18 11.78 25.14
C LEU A 166 -9.45 11.61 25.98
N THR A 167 -10.41 10.92 25.40
CA THR A 167 -11.68 10.58 26.08
C THR A 167 -11.50 9.56 27.19
N SER A 168 -10.39 8.81 27.20
CA SER A 168 -10.05 7.84 28.24
C SER A 168 -8.53 7.78 28.45
N GLN A 169 -8.10 7.66 29.71
CA GLN A 169 -6.69 7.41 30.07
C GLN A 169 -6.19 6.05 29.57
N GLU A 170 -7.08 5.11 29.29
CA GLU A 170 -6.76 3.79 28.74
C GLU A 170 -6.13 3.88 27.34
N CYS A 171 -6.39 4.95 26.59
CA CYS A 171 -5.78 5.20 25.29
C CYS A 171 -4.32 5.69 25.35
N LEU A 172 -3.84 6.09 26.53
CA LEU A 172 -2.50 6.67 26.68
C LEU A 172 -1.35 5.74 26.24
N PRO A 173 -1.36 4.43 26.54
CA PRO A 173 -0.33 3.50 26.04
C PRO A 173 -0.30 3.44 24.50
N TYR A 174 -1.48 3.47 23.87
CA TYR A 174 -1.59 3.46 22.40
C TYR A 174 -1.07 4.76 21.79
N VAL A 175 -1.41 5.91 22.36
CA VAL A 175 -0.88 7.22 21.92
C VAL A 175 0.63 7.27 22.06
N LYS A 176 1.20 6.79 23.15
CA LYS A 176 2.65 6.67 23.34
C LYS A 176 3.30 5.78 22.28
N TYR A 177 2.69 4.64 21.99
CA TYR A 177 3.15 3.73 20.96
C TYR A 177 3.15 4.41 19.57
N LEU A 178 2.05 5.05 19.19
CA LEU A 178 1.97 5.80 17.93
C LEU A 178 3.00 6.91 17.85
N TRP A 179 3.21 7.64 18.95
CA TRP A 179 4.23 8.68 19.04
C TRP A 179 5.64 8.14 18.78
N GLN A 180 6.02 7.07 19.46
CA GLN A 180 7.32 6.43 19.27
C GLN A 180 7.53 5.98 17.83
N HIS A 181 6.50 5.40 17.21
CA HIS A 181 6.56 4.97 15.82
C HIS A 181 6.66 6.14 14.84
N SER A 182 5.97 7.25 15.10
CA SER A 182 5.91 8.42 14.22
C SER A 182 7.17 9.28 14.24
N PHE A 183 7.92 9.29 15.34
CA PHE A 183 9.13 10.11 15.47
C PHE A 183 10.44 9.32 15.49
N VAL A 184 10.42 8.13 16.07
CA VAL A 184 11.64 7.33 16.32
C VAL A 184 11.66 6.06 15.47
N GLY A 185 10.52 5.44 15.28
CA GLY A 185 10.42 4.09 14.77
C GLY A 185 10.25 3.97 13.25
N LEU A 186 9.75 2.81 12.89
CA LEU A 186 9.59 2.35 11.51
C LEU A 186 8.83 3.34 10.63
N SER A 187 7.70 3.90 11.10
CA SER A 187 6.85 4.79 10.29
C SER A 187 7.57 6.09 9.95
N CYS A 188 8.38 6.62 10.87
CA CYS A 188 9.18 7.82 10.62
C CYS A 188 10.20 7.58 9.49
N VAL A 189 11.00 6.51 9.64
CA VAL A 189 12.06 6.21 8.65
C VAL A 189 11.46 5.85 7.31
N ALA A 190 10.41 5.03 7.28
CA ALA A 190 9.73 4.65 6.04
C ALA A 190 9.22 5.91 5.31
N GLY A 191 8.49 6.80 5.99
CA GLY A 191 7.98 8.02 5.37
C GLY A 191 9.07 8.96 4.85
N ILE A 192 10.20 9.09 5.57
CA ILE A 192 11.36 9.88 5.11
C ILE A 192 11.98 9.26 3.84
N ILE A 193 12.20 7.95 3.86
CA ILE A 193 12.83 7.25 2.72
C ILE A 193 11.90 7.26 1.52
N ASP A 194 10.61 6.97 1.68
CA ASP A 194 9.62 7.02 0.59
C ASP A 194 9.60 8.41 -0.05
N TYR A 195 9.56 9.48 0.76
CA TYR A 195 9.60 10.83 0.25
C TYR A 195 10.88 11.13 -0.56
N LEU A 196 12.04 10.74 -0.06
CA LEU A 196 13.30 10.96 -0.76
C LEU A 196 13.41 10.12 -2.04
N LEU A 197 12.87 8.90 -2.03
CA LEU A 197 12.82 8.04 -3.22
C LEU A 197 11.91 8.62 -4.30
N TYR A 198 10.70 9.04 -3.96
CA TYR A 198 9.80 9.68 -4.92
C TYR A 198 10.39 10.99 -5.47
N ARG A 199 11.11 11.76 -4.65
CA ARG A 199 11.88 12.90 -5.18
C ARG A 199 12.88 12.48 -6.24
N ASN A 200 13.63 11.39 -6.01
CA ASN A 200 14.55 10.87 -7.02
C ASN A 200 13.80 10.37 -8.26
N VAL A 201 12.68 9.68 -8.11
CA VAL A 201 11.82 9.23 -9.23
C VAL A 201 11.44 10.43 -10.11
N PHE A 202 10.82 11.46 -9.52
CA PHE A 202 10.35 12.64 -10.27
C PHE A 202 11.48 13.47 -10.87
N LYS A 203 12.69 13.44 -10.27
CA LYS A 203 13.89 14.05 -10.86
C LYS A 203 14.45 13.28 -12.02
N SER A 204 14.43 11.95 -11.96
CA SER A 204 15.07 11.08 -12.95
C SER A 204 14.21 10.86 -14.19
N ILE A 205 12.88 10.91 -14.05
CA ILE A 205 11.96 10.71 -15.17
C ILE A 205 11.50 12.09 -15.66
N PRO A 206 11.99 12.55 -16.82
CA PRO A 206 11.60 13.85 -17.35
C PRO A 206 10.15 13.86 -17.83
N LYS A 207 9.46 14.98 -17.61
CA LYS A 207 8.16 15.29 -18.22
C LYS A 207 7.06 14.22 -18.04
N ILE A 208 6.88 13.69 -16.82
CA ILE A 208 5.73 12.84 -16.50
C ILE A 208 4.45 13.67 -16.68
N GLY A 209 3.54 13.23 -17.56
CA GLY A 209 2.23 13.89 -17.74
C GLY A 209 1.32 13.57 -16.58
N ASP A 210 0.86 12.35 -16.50
CA ASP A 210 0.00 11.84 -15.45
C ASP A 210 0.71 10.74 -14.64
N CYS A 211 0.42 10.70 -13.33
CA CYS A 211 0.88 9.68 -12.42
C CYS A 211 -0.33 9.05 -11.70
N LEU A 212 -0.72 7.85 -12.10
CA LEU A 212 -1.81 7.10 -11.50
C LEU A 212 -1.27 6.16 -10.41
N TYR A 213 -2.00 6.05 -9.31
CA TYR A 213 -1.74 5.05 -8.27
C TYR A 213 -3.03 4.60 -7.60
N TYR A 214 -3.02 3.40 -7.02
CA TYR A 214 -4.13 2.94 -6.20
C TYR A 214 -4.11 3.66 -4.85
N CYS A 215 -5.18 4.41 -4.60
CA CYS A 215 -5.29 5.27 -3.43
C CYS A 215 -5.99 4.53 -2.27
N GLU A 216 -5.30 4.40 -1.16
CA GLU A 216 -5.80 3.92 0.13
C GLU A 216 -5.45 4.88 1.28
N MET A 217 -5.04 6.11 0.95
CA MET A 217 -4.59 7.13 1.90
C MET A 217 -3.43 6.68 2.79
N GLN A 218 -2.51 5.90 2.22
CA GLN A 218 -1.32 5.42 2.89
C GLN A 218 -0.22 6.49 2.97
N ALA A 219 0.77 6.26 3.84
CA ALA A 219 1.86 7.21 4.06
C ALA A 219 2.72 7.43 2.80
N TRP A 220 3.01 6.36 2.04
CA TRP A 220 3.79 6.45 0.81
C TRP A 220 3.10 7.28 -0.29
N GLU A 221 1.77 7.26 -0.34
CA GLU A 221 0.98 8.08 -1.29
C GLU A 221 1.13 9.57 -0.98
N LYS A 222 1.12 9.92 0.31
CA LYS A 222 1.39 11.30 0.76
C LYS A 222 2.83 11.71 0.44
N ALA A 223 3.79 10.80 0.61
CA ALA A 223 5.19 11.02 0.24
C ALA A 223 5.35 11.26 -1.27
N LEU A 224 4.64 10.49 -2.12
CA LEU A 224 4.59 10.65 -3.57
C LEU A 224 4.06 12.04 -3.94
N ASN A 225 2.87 12.41 -3.43
CA ASN A 225 2.26 13.70 -3.75
C ASN A 225 3.09 14.89 -3.25
N ALA A 226 3.71 14.79 -2.07
CA ALA A 226 4.61 15.80 -1.55
C ALA A 226 5.88 15.95 -2.41
N ALA A 227 6.46 14.84 -2.85
CA ALA A 227 7.64 14.85 -3.71
C ALA A 227 7.31 15.43 -5.11
N LYS A 228 6.17 15.06 -5.69
CA LYS A 228 5.67 15.59 -6.95
C LYS A 228 5.51 17.10 -6.93
N LYS A 229 4.91 17.65 -5.88
CA LYS A 229 4.72 19.11 -5.74
C LYS A 229 6.03 19.89 -5.87
N ILE A 230 7.15 19.29 -5.46
CA ILE A 230 8.47 19.96 -5.47
C ILE A 230 9.26 19.69 -6.76
N GLU A 231 9.30 18.43 -7.20
CA GLU A 231 10.23 18.02 -8.27
C GLU A 231 9.58 18.02 -9.66
N SER A 232 8.26 17.85 -9.73
CA SER A 232 7.53 17.81 -11.00
C SER A 232 6.13 18.42 -10.83
N PRO A 233 6.03 19.73 -10.56
CA PRO A 233 4.74 20.38 -10.27
C PRO A 233 3.75 20.30 -11.44
N ALA A 234 4.23 20.18 -12.68
CA ALA A 234 3.39 20.03 -13.87
C ALA A 234 2.77 18.63 -14.02
N THR A 235 3.33 17.60 -13.37
CA THR A 235 2.72 16.27 -13.33
C THR A 235 1.40 16.31 -12.60
N ARG A 236 0.37 15.67 -13.14
CA ARG A 236 -0.92 15.49 -12.45
C ARG A 236 -0.96 14.13 -11.78
N THR A 237 -1.26 14.09 -10.48
CA THR A 237 -1.43 12.84 -9.72
C THR A 237 -2.89 12.44 -9.66
N LEU A 238 -3.16 11.18 -10.00
CA LEU A 238 -4.47 10.55 -10.05
C LEU A 238 -4.53 9.44 -9.00
N GLY A 239 -5.20 9.70 -7.89
CA GLY A 239 -5.41 8.71 -6.83
C GLY A 239 -6.66 7.89 -7.12
N PHE A 240 -6.52 6.66 -7.59
CA PHE A 240 -7.64 5.77 -7.89
C PHE A 240 -7.98 4.91 -6.67
N GLN A 241 -9.11 5.18 -6.03
CA GLN A 241 -9.59 4.38 -4.91
C GLN A 241 -10.07 3.03 -5.44
N HIS A 242 -9.49 1.94 -4.95
CA HIS A 242 -9.78 0.59 -5.45
C HIS A 242 -10.37 -0.35 -4.38
N THR A 243 -10.36 0.05 -3.11
CA THR A 243 -10.96 -0.70 -2.00
C THR A 243 -12.28 -0.05 -1.57
N VAL A 244 -13.11 -0.78 -0.88
CA VAL A 244 -14.32 -0.23 -0.27
C VAL A 244 -13.92 0.78 0.81
N VAL A 245 -14.57 1.94 0.82
CA VAL A 245 -14.45 2.93 1.90
C VAL A 245 -15.68 2.82 2.79
N GLU A 246 -15.45 2.45 4.03
CA GLU A 246 -16.49 2.39 5.06
C GLU A 246 -16.44 3.65 5.93
N ARG A 247 -17.55 3.97 6.59
CA ARG A 247 -17.64 5.14 7.49
C ARG A 247 -16.60 5.12 8.62
N ASN A 248 -16.10 3.95 9.00
CA ASN A 248 -15.07 3.76 10.02
C ASN A 248 -13.65 3.74 9.47
N HIS A 249 -13.45 3.94 8.17
CA HIS A 249 -12.14 4.07 7.54
C HIS A 249 -11.56 5.47 7.74
N TYR A 250 -11.20 5.81 8.98
CA TYR A 250 -10.76 7.15 9.39
C TYR A 250 -9.63 7.75 8.54
N LYS A 251 -8.86 6.93 7.85
CA LYS A 251 -7.79 7.40 6.96
C LYS A 251 -8.28 8.19 5.74
N TYR A 252 -9.58 8.13 5.41
CA TYR A 252 -10.21 8.95 4.36
C TYR A 252 -10.94 10.16 4.91
N PHE A 253 -11.24 10.17 6.21
CA PHE A 253 -12.07 11.19 6.85
C PHE A 253 -11.21 12.22 7.56
N TYR A 254 -10.80 13.23 6.83
CA TYR A 254 -10.06 14.38 7.34
C TYR A 254 -10.98 15.53 7.69
N HIS A 255 -10.46 16.51 8.43
CA HIS A 255 -11.17 17.78 8.61
C HIS A 255 -11.29 18.51 7.27
N ARG A 256 -12.36 19.28 7.09
CA ARG A 256 -12.61 20.02 5.85
C ARG A 256 -11.45 20.90 5.41
N ASP A 257 -10.81 21.56 6.35
CA ASP A 257 -9.67 22.43 6.05
C ASP A 257 -8.44 21.66 5.58
N ASP A 258 -8.29 20.40 5.99
CA ASP A 258 -7.19 19.53 5.56
C ASP A 258 -7.35 19.04 4.12
N VAL A 259 -8.60 18.83 3.67
CA VAL A 259 -8.89 18.36 2.30
C VAL A 259 -9.05 19.49 1.29
N ARG A 260 -9.24 20.72 1.76
CA ARG A 260 -9.22 21.92 0.91
C ARG A 260 -7.80 22.17 0.41
N GLN A 261 -7.62 22.00 -0.89
CA GLN A 261 -6.34 22.33 -1.53
C GLN A 261 -6.31 23.83 -1.85
N CYS A 262 -5.51 24.58 -1.10
CA CYS A 262 -5.33 26.02 -1.29
C CYS A 262 -4.00 26.36 -1.97
N ASN A 263 -3.27 25.36 -2.49
CA ASN A 263 -1.93 25.47 -3.08
C ASN A 263 -0.86 26.01 -2.12
N LYS A 264 -1.06 25.81 -0.81
CA LYS A 264 -0.08 26.17 0.21
C LYS A 264 0.91 25.02 0.44
N PRO A 265 2.17 25.32 0.81
CA PRO A 265 3.15 24.28 1.18
C PRO A 265 2.71 23.40 2.37
N THR A 266 1.82 23.93 3.20
CA THR A 266 1.27 23.25 4.40
C THR A 266 0.07 22.39 4.10
N ASP A 267 -0.49 22.46 2.88
CA ASP A 267 -1.63 21.63 2.50
C ASP A 267 -1.27 20.15 2.56
N MET A 268 -2.23 19.35 3.01
CA MET A 268 -2.07 17.90 3.03
C MET A 268 -1.72 17.41 1.61
N PRO A 269 -0.70 16.55 1.45
CA PRO A 269 -0.27 16.08 0.14
C PRO A 269 -1.24 15.01 -0.40
N LEU A 270 -2.39 15.47 -0.86
CA LEU A 270 -3.42 14.67 -1.52
C LEU A 270 -3.17 14.63 -3.04
N PRO A 271 -3.78 13.66 -3.78
CA PRO A 271 -3.72 13.64 -5.23
C PRO A 271 -4.36 14.88 -5.84
N ASP A 272 -3.92 15.29 -7.02
CA ASP A 272 -4.54 16.39 -7.77
C ASP A 272 -5.97 16.04 -8.20
N LEU A 273 -6.26 14.74 -8.40
CA LEU A 273 -7.60 14.21 -8.62
C LEU A 273 -7.79 12.91 -7.84
N LEU A 274 -8.77 12.87 -6.95
CA LEU A 274 -9.21 11.66 -6.28
C LEU A 274 -10.34 11.01 -7.08
N ILE A 275 -10.11 9.80 -7.56
CA ILE A 275 -11.07 9.04 -8.37
C ILE A 275 -11.73 8.02 -7.48
N SER A 276 -13.00 8.22 -7.17
CA SER A 276 -13.79 7.34 -6.31
C SER A 276 -14.35 6.14 -7.07
N ASN A 277 -14.35 5.00 -6.39
CA ASN A 277 -14.85 3.74 -6.90
C ASN A 277 -16.37 3.64 -6.67
N GLY A 278 -17.14 4.02 -7.68
CA GLY A 278 -18.57 3.93 -7.67
C GLY A 278 -19.31 5.02 -6.89
N ARG A 279 -20.63 5.04 -7.02
CA ARG A 279 -21.50 6.09 -6.48
C ARG A 279 -21.49 6.19 -4.96
N PHE A 280 -21.49 5.05 -4.26
CA PHE A 280 -21.54 5.04 -2.79
C PHE A 280 -20.32 5.75 -2.18
N THR A 281 -19.11 5.36 -2.60
CA THR A 281 -17.88 5.99 -2.13
C THR A 281 -17.79 7.45 -2.54
N HIS A 282 -18.24 7.78 -3.76
CA HIS A 282 -18.29 9.16 -4.24
C HIS A 282 -19.13 10.04 -3.31
N SER A 283 -20.35 9.62 -2.99
CA SER A 283 -21.23 10.36 -2.08
C SER A 283 -20.61 10.56 -0.72
N LEU A 284 -19.99 9.50 -0.16
CA LEU A 284 -19.36 9.54 1.15
C LEU A 284 -18.16 10.51 1.20
N LEU A 285 -17.32 10.51 0.17
CA LEU A 285 -16.18 11.42 0.08
C LEU A 285 -16.61 12.86 -0.23
N ASN A 286 -17.73 13.04 -0.94
CA ASN A 286 -18.29 14.36 -1.20
C ASN A 286 -18.85 15.04 0.08
N GLU A 287 -19.36 14.24 1.04
CA GLU A 287 -19.76 14.74 2.36
C GLU A 287 -18.60 15.44 3.10
N ILE A 288 -17.37 14.99 2.87
CA ILE A 288 -16.13 15.54 3.47
C ILE A 288 -15.63 16.77 2.69
N GLN A 289 -16.18 17.03 1.51
CA GLN A 289 -15.83 18.17 0.65
C GLN A 289 -14.41 18.11 0.07
N TYR A 290 -13.97 16.93 -0.39
CA TYR A 290 -12.76 16.85 -1.22
C TYR A 290 -12.90 17.79 -2.43
N SER A 291 -11.91 18.66 -2.65
CA SER A 291 -11.97 19.69 -3.68
C SER A 291 -11.90 19.14 -5.11
N ASN A 292 -11.19 18.03 -5.31
CA ASN A 292 -10.93 17.42 -6.61
C ASN A 292 -11.34 15.96 -6.59
N LEU A 293 -12.64 15.71 -6.65
CA LEU A 293 -13.23 14.38 -6.62
C LEU A 293 -13.95 14.09 -7.94
N CYS A 294 -13.67 12.92 -8.55
CA CYS A 294 -14.50 12.42 -9.64
C CYS A 294 -14.93 10.98 -9.37
N GLN A 295 -16.03 10.57 -10.00
CA GLN A 295 -16.55 9.22 -9.91
C GLN A 295 -16.10 8.40 -11.11
N ALA A 296 -15.64 7.16 -10.84
CA ALA A 296 -15.41 6.16 -11.86
C ALA A 296 -16.14 4.85 -11.50
N GLU A 297 -16.16 3.92 -12.45
CA GLU A 297 -16.65 2.58 -12.21
C GLU A 297 -15.73 1.77 -11.27
N ALA A 298 -16.30 0.75 -10.64
CA ALA A 298 -15.60 -0.18 -9.79
C ALA A 298 -14.73 -1.15 -10.63
N VAL A 299 -13.64 -0.64 -11.19
CA VAL A 299 -12.80 -1.35 -12.18
C VAL A 299 -12.43 -2.77 -11.72
N ARG A 300 -12.14 -2.94 -10.43
CA ARG A 300 -11.81 -4.26 -9.86
C ARG A 300 -12.97 -5.25 -9.93
N GLN A 301 -14.21 -4.79 -9.99
CA GLN A 301 -15.43 -5.60 -10.00
C GLN A 301 -16.08 -5.71 -11.40
N LEU A 302 -15.50 -5.12 -12.44
CA LEU A 302 -16.09 -5.16 -13.79
C LEU A 302 -16.29 -6.58 -14.30
N TYR A 303 -15.49 -7.55 -13.85
CA TYR A 303 -15.67 -8.96 -14.19
C TYR A 303 -17.04 -9.51 -13.75
N LEU A 304 -17.70 -8.89 -12.75
CA LEU A 304 -19.01 -9.33 -12.27
C LEU A 304 -20.08 -9.14 -13.33
N SER A 305 -19.97 -8.16 -14.22
CA SER A 305 -20.93 -7.97 -15.34
C SER A 305 -21.01 -9.22 -16.20
N ASN A 306 -19.88 -9.87 -16.46
CA ASN A 306 -19.81 -11.12 -17.24
C ASN A 306 -20.41 -12.33 -16.51
N ILE A 307 -20.61 -12.23 -15.19
CA ILE A 307 -21.16 -13.30 -14.36
C ILE A 307 -22.65 -13.12 -14.18
N LEU A 308 -23.13 -11.88 -14.08
CA LEU A 308 -24.55 -11.57 -13.87
C LEU A 308 -25.43 -12.01 -15.03
N ASP A 309 -24.88 -12.09 -16.25
CA ASP A 309 -25.57 -12.57 -17.45
C ASP A 309 -25.64 -14.10 -17.56
N LYS A 310 -24.98 -14.83 -16.64
CA LYS A 310 -25.04 -16.29 -16.62
C LYS A 310 -26.21 -16.76 -15.76
N GLU A 311 -27.05 -17.61 -16.34
CA GLU A 311 -28.09 -18.28 -15.58
C GLU A 311 -27.46 -19.06 -14.40
N TYR A 312 -27.90 -18.71 -13.18
CA TYR A 312 -27.46 -19.39 -11.98
C TYR A 312 -28.19 -20.75 -11.88
N VAL A 313 -27.46 -21.79 -12.18
CA VAL A 313 -27.94 -23.15 -11.93
C VAL A 313 -27.72 -23.48 -10.46
N LYS A 314 -28.78 -23.57 -9.68
CA LYS A 314 -28.73 -24.01 -8.29
C LYS A 314 -28.17 -25.42 -8.22
N SER A 315 -26.95 -25.58 -7.73
CA SER A 315 -26.24 -26.86 -7.66
C SER A 315 -26.66 -27.74 -6.46
N SER A 316 -27.40 -27.20 -5.51
CA SER A 316 -27.83 -27.92 -4.31
C SER A 316 -29.30 -27.67 -4.02
N SER A 317 -29.98 -28.72 -3.55
CA SER A 317 -31.36 -28.66 -3.03
C SER A 317 -31.43 -28.01 -1.64
N ARG A 318 -30.29 -27.89 -0.94
CA ARG A 318 -30.21 -27.29 0.38
C ARG A 318 -29.74 -25.84 0.31
N PRO A 319 -30.10 -24.99 1.26
CA PRO A 319 -29.52 -23.68 1.38
C PRO A 319 -28.00 -23.76 1.64
N ILE A 320 -27.23 -22.87 1.05
CA ILE A 320 -25.78 -22.81 1.24
C ILE A 320 -25.46 -21.74 2.28
N LEU A 321 -24.73 -22.13 3.32
CA LEU A 321 -24.08 -21.19 4.27
C LEU A 321 -22.63 -20.96 3.82
N LEU A 322 -22.36 -19.85 3.17
CA LEU A 322 -21.01 -19.49 2.78
C LEU A 322 -20.29 -18.79 3.94
N VAL A 323 -19.21 -19.40 4.41
CA VAL A 323 -18.32 -18.86 5.45
C VAL A 323 -17.05 -18.35 4.79
N VAL A 324 -16.82 -17.03 4.85
CA VAL A 324 -15.67 -16.39 4.22
C VAL A 324 -14.62 -16.05 5.29
N GLY A 325 -13.45 -16.66 5.16
CA GLY A 325 -12.30 -16.38 6.02
C GLY A 325 -11.77 -14.97 5.86
N VAL A 326 -11.03 -14.50 6.86
CA VAL A 326 -10.38 -13.18 6.90
C VAL A 326 -8.87 -13.31 6.77
N LEU A 327 -8.15 -12.18 6.71
CA LEU A 327 -6.70 -12.15 6.57
C LEU A 327 -5.97 -12.87 7.72
N GLY A 328 -6.49 -12.79 8.95
CA GLY A 328 -5.90 -13.40 10.12
C GLY A 328 -6.28 -14.88 10.26
N GLN A 329 -5.29 -15.75 10.46
CA GLN A 329 -5.50 -17.17 10.67
C GLN A 329 -6.33 -17.43 11.94
N HIS A 330 -5.99 -16.74 13.04
CA HIS A 330 -6.69 -16.89 14.32
C HIS A 330 -8.17 -16.48 14.23
N GLU A 331 -8.46 -15.38 13.56
CA GLU A 331 -9.82 -14.87 13.35
C GLU A 331 -10.62 -15.83 12.46
N THR A 332 -9.99 -16.40 11.42
CA THR A 332 -10.61 -17.41 10.55
C THR A 332 -10.94 -18.66 11.35
N MET A 333 -10.03 -19.15 12.19
CA MET A 333 -10.27 -20.29 13.08
C MET A 333 -11.39 -20.01 14.09
N SER A 334 -11.43 -18.80 14.66
CA SER A 334 -12.50 -18.39 15.57
C SER A 334 -13.86 -18.37 14.88
N LEU A 335 -13.92 -17.91 13.62
CA LEU A 335 -15.13 -17.94 12.80
C LEU A 335 -15.59 -19.38 12.51
N ILE A 336 -14.67 -20.25 12.10
CA ILE A 336 -14.95 -21.67 11.86
C ILE A 336 -15.50 -22.33 13.14
N SER A 337 -14.85 -22.11 14.27
CA SER A 337 -15.30 -22.65 15.57
C SER A 337 -16.67 -22.13 15.98
N MET A 338 -17.00 -20.88 15.64
CA MET A 338 -18.32 -20.29 15.88
C MET A 338 -19.40 -20.98 15.03
N VAL A 339 -19.10 -21.23 13.76
CA VAL A 339 -20.01 -21.94 12.85
C VAL A 339 -20.28 -23.38 13.33
N TYR A 340 -19.24 -24.11 13.73
CA TYR A 340 -19.41 -25.48 14.26
C TYR A 340 -20.23 -25.52 15.57
N ARG A 341 -20.08 -24.51 16.43
CA ARG A 341 -20.89 -24.40 17.66
C ARG A 341 -22.34 -24.03 17.37
N ALA A 342 -22.58 -23.16 16.40
CA ALA A 342 -23.92 -22.73 16.03
C ALA A 342 -24.70 -23.81 15.26
N PHE A 343 -23.98 -24.63 14.50
CA PHE A 343 -24.57 -25.67 13.63
C PHE A 343 -23.90 -27.05 13.88
N PRO A 344 -24.06 -27.63 15.08
CA PRO A 344 -23.38 -28.88 15.43
C PRO A 344 -23.85 -30.07 14.57
N VAL A 345 -25.07 -29.98 13.98
CA VAL A 345 -25.61 -30.96 13.02
C VAL A 345 -26.05 -30.18 11.79
N ALA A 346 -25.20 -30.17 10.77
CA ALA A 346 -25.44 -29.42 9.52
C ALA A 346 -26.45 -30.07 8.58
N ASN A 347 -27.58 -30.56 9.11
CA ASN A 347 -28.59 -31.28 8.29
C ASN A 347 -29.43 -30.33 7.41
N GLN A 348 -29.42 -29.02 7.73
CA GLN A 348 -30.27 -28.04 7.05
C GLN A 348 -29.54 -27.22 6.00
N PHE A 349 -28.18 -27.17 6.02
CA PHE A 349 -27.35 -26.34 5.16
C PHE A 349 -26.21 -27.15 4.58
N ASP A 350 -25.80 -26.77 3.38
CA ASP A 350 -24.45 -27.07 2.88
C ASP A 350 -23.51 -25.97 3.32
N ILE A 351 -22.53 -26.29 4.15
CA ILE A 351 -21.58 -25.28 4.68
C ILE A 351 -20.37 -25.26 3.77
N TRP A 352 -20.15 -24.10 3.13
CA TRP A 352 -19.02 -23.85 2.25
C TRP A 352 -18.06 -22.89 2.92
N PHE A 353 -16.78 -23.26 3.01
CA PHE A 353 -15.72 -22.41 3.52
C PHE A 353 -14.89 -21.86 2.36
N LYS A 354 -14.72 -20.55 2.34
CA LYS A 354 -13.81 -19.86 1.41
C LYS A 354 -12.68 -19.22 2.19
N GLY A 355 -11.44 -19.71 2.03
CA GLY A 355 -10.25 -19.08 2.61
C GLY A 355 -9.99 -17.69 2.05
N TYR A 356 -9.32 -16.87 2.83
CA TYR A 356 -8.78 -15.62 2.32
C TYR A 356 -7.58 -15.93 1.39
N PRO A 357 -7.37 -15.20 0.28
CA PRO A 357 -6.32 -15.55 -0.70
C PRO A 357 -4.91 -15.71 -0.13
N CYS A 358 -4.58 -14.92 0.92
CA CYS A 358 -3.28 -15.01 1.59
C CYS A 358 -3.27 -15.97 2.80
N THR A 359 -4.41 -16.60 3.12
CA THR A 359 -4.58 -17.55 4.23
C THR A 359 -5.46 -18.69 3.73
N PRO A 360 -4.92 -19.56 2.87
CA PRO A 360 -5.68 -20.68 2.32
C PRO A 360 -6.07 -21.65 3.44
N LEU A 361 -7.24 -22.27 3.30
CA LEU A 361 -7.81 -23.17 4.31
C LEU A 361 -6.92 -24.38 4.57
N GLU A 362 -6.22 -24.86 3.57
CA GLU A 362 -5.27 -25.97 3.67
C GLU A 362 -4.19 -25.72 4.71
N SER A 363 -3.74 -24.47 4.81
CA SER A 363 -2.76 -24.06 5.84
C SER A 363 -3.35 -23.99 7.25
N ILE A 364 -4.66 -23.89 7.36
CA ILE A 364 -5.40 -23.81 8.64
C ILE A 364 -5.71 -25.19 9.18
N PHE A 365 -6.00 -26.15 8.28
CA PHE A 365 -6.37 -27.52 8.66
C PHE A 365 -5.19 -28.50 8.63
N ALA A 366 -3.97 -28.04 8.31
CA ALA A 366 -2.77 -28.87 8.30
C ALA A 366 -2.12 -29.07 9.68
N ASP A 367 -2.54 -28.31 10.68
CA ASP A 367 -2.16 -28.40 12.09
C ASP A 367 -3.29 -29.08 12.89
#